data_c298141652d3bb86099c4fa69cf2ca2a
#
_entry.id   c298141652d3bb86099c4fa69cf2ca2a
#
_cell.length_a   1.000
_cell.length_b   1.000
_cell.length_c   1.000
_cell.angle_alpha   90.00
_cell.angle_beta   90.00
_cell.angle_gamma   90.00
#
_symmetry.space_group_name_H-M   'P 1'
#
loop_
_entity.id
_entity.type
_entity.pdbx_description
1 polymer ?
#
loop_
_entity_poly.entity_id
_entity_poly.type
_entity_poly.pdbx_seq_one_letter_code
_entity_poly.pdbx_strand_id
1 'polypeptide(L)'
;IVSKKIKSSFPSETKVILTTTAGELCTFDLNTKKDSLYHEANNPWQNIVLQSFSEDIIDKIEILTIPLFSENITSQTISHQERINKIKNEILRLNIPFKINHTDCFALTIVDGLSNSESFLTEAVYESGRLPCLLIGGSSGGKLDFQESYIFNNEQATRHKAVIMLIKMKKNMKYGVFKSQSCEKTDLSFLIAQSNMLNRSVQSVLNSKGNRIVNFVDAFCHHLNCSLADLKTVLADYTFAIEVDNELYIRSVSNIDIENKSISFFCDISFGDLLYLVKNKEFVSQTNIDFKNFSARKKSKPIGGILNDCILRRLLNAKNLNSLKTFEDIPLAGFSTFGELLGLNINQTLTALFFYEVENEEDFYDEYVDNFVHKYAKFSTYFTQREIHKYQLIAKVRTAVINSLKDAFPLIKDMVEILNYIYEDTTQTNKLIVEMTKKFEKFSNDIVSNV
;
A
#
# COMPACT_ATOMS: atom_id res chain seq x y z
N ILE A 1 12.68 14.46 23.11
CA ILE A 1 12.28 15.00 24.42
C ILE A 1 10.81 14.72 24.67
N VAL A 2 9.90 15.10 23.76
CA VAL A 2 8.43 14.93 23.92
C VAL A 2 8.05 13.46 24.14
N SER A 3 8.52 12.55 23.30
CA SER A 3 8.20 11.11 23.37
C SER A 3 8.60 10.48 24.71
N LYS A 4 9.77 10.84 25.26
CA LYS A 4 10.19 10.36 26.58
C LYS A 4 9.32 10.91 27.71
N LYS A 5 8.88 12.17 27.62
CA LYS A 5 7.94 12.76 28.55
C LYS A 5 6.60 12.02 28.55
N ILE A 6 6.04 11.77 27.36
CA ILE A 6 4.79 11.02 27.20
C ILE A 6 4.95 9.62 27.80
N LYS A 7 6.00 8.88 27.43
CA LYS A 7 6.24 7.53 27.97
C LYS A 7 6.35 7.53 29.50
N SER A 8 7.03 8.51 30.09
CA SER A 8 7.17 8.59 31.55
C SER A 8 5.88 8.97 32.31
N SER A 9 4.83 9.38 31.59
CA SER A 9 3.50 9.65 32.17
C SER A 9 2.62 8.41 32.27
N PHE A 10 3.08 7.26 31.75
CA PHE A 10 2.39 5.98 31.83
C PHE A 10 3.17 4.98 32.68
N PRO A 11 2.52 3.95 33.25
CA PRO A 11 3.19 2.83 33.88
C PRO A 11 4.30 2.23 33.01
N SER A 12 5.33 1.67 33.63
CA SER A 12 6.51 1.14 32.92
C SER A 12 6.15 0.03 31.92
N GLU A 13 5.16 -0.79 32.25
CA GLU A 13 4.62 -1.90 31.47
C GLU A 13 3.81 -1.44 30.26
N THR A 14 3.24 -0.23 30.27
CA THR A 14 2.46 0.30 29.15
C THR A 14 3.33 0.48 27.92
N LYS A 15 2.97 -0.15 26.83
CA LYS A 15 3.63 0.04 25.54
C LYS A 15 3.14 1.34 24.91
N VAL A 16 4.06 2.23 24.56
CA VAL A 16 3.76 3.55 24.00
C VAL A 16 4.39 3.68 22.62
N ILE A 17 3.57 3.87 21.61
CA ILE A 17 4.00 4.16 20.24
C ILE A 17 3.51 5.55 19.87
N LEU A 18 4.38 6.36 19.30
CA LEU A 18 4.03 7.69 18.80
C LEU A 18 4.49 7.81 17.35
N THR A 19 3.72 8.50 16.56
CA THR A 19 4.10 8.86 15.19
C THR A 19 3.81 10.33 14.94
N THR A 20 4.64 10.96 14.12
CA THR A 20 4.28 12.24 13.53
C THR A 20 3.24 12.03 12.44
N THR A 21 2.37 13.01 12.23
CA THR A 21 1.21 12.90 11.35
C THR A 21 1.12 14.11 10.43
N ALA A 22 0.37 13.96 9.34
CA ALA A 22 -0.02 15.07 8.47
C ALA A 22 -1.40 15.64 8.84
N GLY A 23 -1.94 15.26 10.00
CA GLY A 23 -3.21 15.69 10.56
C GLY A 23 -3.85 14.57 11.38
N GLU A 24 -4.58 14.94 12.39
CA GLU A 24 -5.21 14.02 13.33
C GLU A 24 -6.65 13.74 12.93
N LEU A 25 -7.11 12.51 13.28
CA LEU A 25 -8.50 12.09 13.22
C LEU A 25 -8.93 11.62 14.60
N CYS A 26 -10.06 12.16 15.09
CA CYS A 26 -10.63 11.74 16.37
C CYS A 26 -12.11 12.11 16.43
N THR A 27 -12.98 11.20 16.83
CA THR A 27 -14.40 11.49 17.04
C THR A 27 -14.67 12.16 18.37
N PHE A 28 -13.69 12.23 19.26
CA PHE A 28 -13.82 12.83 20.58
C PHE A 28 -12.75 13.90 20.79
N ASP A 29 -13.19 15.14 21.05
CA ASP A 29 -12.31 16.27 21.39
C ASP A 29 -12.64 16.77 22.79
N LEU A 30 -11.67 16.68 23.68
CA LEU A 30 -11.79 17.14 25.08
C LEU A 30 -12.02 18.67 25.18
N ASN A 31 -11.56 19.43 24.20
CA ASN A 31 -11.52 20.90 24.28
C ASN A 31 -12.70 21.59 23.60
N THR A 32 -13.22 21.06 22.51
CA THR A 32 -14.11 21.81 21.60
C THR A 32 -15.52 21.26 21.49
N LYS A 33 -15.79 20.02 21.92
CA LYS A 33 -17.07 19.31 21.70
C LYS A 33 -17.54 19.37 20.24
N LYS A 34 -16.60 19.54 19.29
CA LYS A 34 -16.89 19.55 17.86
C LYS A 34 -16.96 18.11 17.36
N ASP A 35 -18.09 17.77 16.77
CA ASP A 35 -18.38 16.47 16.17
C ASP A 35 -17.73 16.34 14.77
N SER A 36 -16.46 16.70 14.64
CA SER A 36 -15.71 16.58 13.39
C SER A 36 -14.60 15.55 13.53
N LEU A 37 -14.63 14.54 12.70
CA LEU A 37 -13.59 13.51 12.67
C LEU A 37 -12.20 14.08 12.33
N TYR A 38 -12.14 15.04 11.41
CA TYR A 38 -10.88 15.64 10.96
C TYR A 38 -10.56 16.90 11.75
N HIS A 39 -9.46 16.88 12.48
CA HIS A 39 -8.92 18.05 13.17
C HIS A 39 -7.91 18.76 12.27
N GLU A 40 -7.80 20.09 12.42
CA GLU A 40 -6.85 20.88 11.65
C GLU A 40 -5.41 20.47 11.98
N ALA A 41 -4.62 20.25 10.94
CA ALA A 41 -3.18 20.04 11.08
C ALA A 41 -2.48 21.38 11.23
N ASN A 42 -2.29 21.84 12.48
CA ASN A 42 -1.64 23.10 12.76
C ASN A 42 -0.12 23.01 12.57
N ASN A 43 0.46 24.09 12.09
CA ASN A 43 1.91 24.27 11.99
C ASN A 43 2.35 25.42 12.91
N PRO A 44 3.17 25.18 13.96
CA PRO A 44 3.84 23.92 14.34
C PRO A 44 2.86 22.91 14.97
N TRP A 45 3.22 21.62 15.00
CA TRP A 45 2.42 20.56 15.60
C TRP A 45 2.09 20.86 17.06
N GLN A 46 0.83 21.12 17.35
CA GLN A 46 0.35 21.50 18.69
C GLN A 46 -0.67 20.49 19.22
N ASN A 47 -1.23 19.65 18.35
CA ASN A 47 -2.23 18.68 18.75
C ASN A 47 -1.60 17.30 18.97
N ILE A 48 -2.20 16.53 19.87
CA ILE A 48 -1.88 15.12 20.11
C ILE A 48 -3.21 14.40 20.21
N VAL A 49 -3.38 13.35 19.40
CA VAL A 49 -4.44 12.38 19.57
C VAL A 49 -3.86 11.20 20.34
N LEU A 50 -4.54 10.80 21.40
CA LEU A 50 -4.20 9.66 22.23
C LEU A 50 -5.26 8.58 22.05
N GLN A 51 -4.83 7.36 21.77
CA GLN A 51 -5.68 6.18 21.81
C GLN A 51 -5.06 5.15 22.74
N SER A 52 -5.85 4.66 23.68
CA SER A 52 -5.44 3.62 24.60
C SER A 52 -6.27 2.37 24.42
N PHE A 53 -5.64 1.22 24.62
CA PHE A 53 -6.27 -0.09 24.62
C PHE A 53 -6.01 -0.75 25.95
N SER A 54 -7.07 -1.22 26.62
CA SER A 54 -6.96 -1.95 27.87
C SER A 54 -6.58 -3.42 27.61
N GLU A 55 -6.17 -4.08 28.68
CA GLU A 55 -5.95 -5.52 28.70
C GLU A 55 -7.25 -6.34 28.57
N ASP A 56 -8.42 -5.70 28.61
CA ASP A 56 -9.70 -6.37 28.28
C ASP A 56 -9.86 -6.58 26.77
N ILE A 57 -9.20 -5.78 25.94
CA ILE A 57 -9.24 -5.86 24.48
C ILE A 57 -8.05 -6.64 23.95
N ILE A 58 -6.84 -6.33 24.45
CA ILE A 58 -5.58 -6.90 23.97
C ILE A 58 -5.09 -7.98 24.94
N ASP A 59 -4.85 -9.18 24.40
CA ASP A 59 -4.21 -10.28 25.13
C ASP A 59 -2.69 -10.12 25.18
N LYS A 60 -2.08 -9.86 24.01
CA LYS A 60 -0.62 -9.70 23.88
C LYS A 60 -0.29 -8.65 22.84
N ILE A 61 0.82 -7.97 23.08
CA ILE A 61 1.41 -7.03 22.12
C ILE A 61 2.91 -7.16 22.10
N GLU A 62 3.49 -7.26 20.88
CA GLU A 62 4.93 -7.19 20.66
C GLU A 62 5.25 -6.05 19.71
N ILE A 63 6.29 -5.26 20.05
CA ILE A 63 6.74 -4.14 19.22
C ILE A 63 7.99 -4.57 18.47
N LEU A 64 7.86 -4.69 17.16
CA LEU A 64 8.91 -5.09 16.25
C LEU A 64 9.43 -3.87 15.51
N THR A 65 10.73 -3.63 15.56
CA THR A 65 11.38 -2.51 14.86
C THR A 65 12.27 -3.05 13.76
N ILE A 66 12.00 -2.69 12.52
CA ILE A 66 12.64 -3.24 11.33
C ILE A 66 13.41 -2.14 10.60
N PRO A 67 14.75 -2.24 10.44
CA PRO A 67 15.53 -1.33 9.61
C PRO A 67 15.12 -1.42 8.14
N LEU A 68 14.97 -0.29 7.47
CA LEU A 68 14.55 -0.23 6.07
C LEU A 68 15.72 -0.04 5.09
N PHE A 69 16.92 0.21 5.60
CA PHE A 69 18.14 0.45 4.81
C PHE A 69 17.94 1.52 3.72
N SER A 70 17.27 2.62 4.11
CA SER A 70 16.86 3.70 3.20
C SER A 70 17.76 4.95 3.28
N GLU A 71 18.77 4.97 4.12
CA GLU A 71 19.63 6.11 4.35
C GLU A 71 20.35 6.60 3.07
N ASN A 72 20.64 5.69 2.16
CA ASN A 72 21.34 5.93 0.91
C ASN A 72 20.53 5.55 -0.33
N ILE A 73 19.21 5.73 -0.28
CA ILE A 73 18.33 5.28 -1.38
C ILE A 73 18.64 5.98 -2.71
N THR A 74 19.09 7.24 -2.66
CA THR A 74 19.45 8.04 -3.84
C THR A 74 20.80 7.67 -4.43
N SER A 75 21.71 7.07 -3.65
CA SER A 75 23.08 6.72 -4.10
C SER A 75 23.16 5.39 -4.84
N GLN A 76 22.06 4.63 -4.93
CA GLN A 76 21.98 3.32 -5.60
C GLN A 76 23.06 2.32 -5.19
N THR A 77 23.56 2.40 -3.97
CA THR A 77 24.68 1.56 -3.49
C THR A 77 24.30 0.09 -3.32
N ILE A 78 22.99 -0.21 -3.23
CA ILE A 78 22.48 -1.59 -3.12
C ILE A 78 21.35 -1.82 -4.12
N SER A 79 21.27 -3.01 -4.67
CA SER A 79 20.22 -3.39 -5.59
C SER A 79 18.86 -3.54 -4.88
N HIS A 80 17.77 -3.50 -5.65
CA HIS A 80 16.39 -3.73 -5.12
C HIS A 80 16.30 -5.05 -4.35
N GLN A 81 16.73 -6.15 -4.93
CA GLN A 81 16.67 -7.48 -4.31
C GLN A 81 17.59 -7.58 -3.08
N GLU A 82 18.76 -6.97 -3.12
CA GLU A 82 19.67 -6.97 -1.96
C GLU A 82 19.05 -6.25 -0.77
N ARG A 83 18.33 -5.13 -1.01
CA ARG A 83 17.62 -4.41 0.04
C ARG A 83 16.49 -5.23 0.64
N ILE A 84 15.68 -5.89 -0.20
CA ILE A 84 14.65 -6.82 0.26
C ILE A 84 15.26 -7.91 1.12
N ASN A 85 16.35 -8.54 0.67
CA ASN A 85 17.04 -9.59 1.41
C ASN A 85 17.56 -9.10 2.77
N LYS A 86 18.10 -7.88 2.86
CA LYS A 86 18.54 -7.29 4.13
C LYS A 86 17.36 -7.13 5.09
N ILE A 87 16.26 -6.53 4.64
CA ILE A 87 15.04 -6.37 5.46
C ILE A 87 14.48 -7.74 5.89
N LYS A 88 14.38 -8.68 4.97
CA LYS A 88 13.93 -10.05 5.23
C LYS A 88 14.77 -10.74 6.30
N ASN A 89 16.10 -10.61 6.23
CA ASN A 89 16.99 -11.20 7.23
C ASN A 89 16.75 -10.61 8.63
N GLU A 90 16.46 -9.31 8.74
CA GLU A 90 16.06 -8.71 10.03
C GLU A 90 14.73 -9.28 10.53
N ILE A 91 13.75 -9.45 9.63
CA ILE A 91 12.45 -10.04 9.98
C ILE A 91 12.61 -11.49 10.47
N LEU A 92 13.47 -12.28 9.82
CA LEU A 92 13.73 -13.68 10.22
C LEU A 92 14.35 -13.80 11.63
N ARG A 93 15.07 -12.77 12.09
CA ARG A 93 15.69 -12.71 13.43
C ARG A 93 14.74 -12.26 14.53
N LEU A 94 13.55 -11.76 14.18
CA LEU A 94 12.59 -11.28 15.17
C LEU A 94 12.19 -12.39 16.14
N ASN A 95 12.18 -12.06 17.42
CA ASN A 95 11.59 -12.90 18.44
C ASN A 95 10.09 -12.57 18.57
N ILE A 96 9.24 -13.53 18.26
CA ILE A 96 7.79 -13.41 18.40
C ILE A 96 7.36 -14.37 19.50
N PRO A 97 6.98 -13.86 20.68
CA PRO A 97 6.80 -14.69 21.88
C PRO A 97 5.46 -15.44 21.94
N PHE A 98 4.63 -15.35 20.90
CA PHE A 98 3.33 -16.02 20.81
C PHE A 98 3.03 -16.51 19.39
N LYS A 99 2.15 -17.50 19.30
CA LYS A 99 1.66 -18.01 18.01
C LYS A 99 0.72 -16.99 17.37
N ILE A 100 0.99 -16.65 16.11
CA ILE A 100 0.13 -15.79 15.31
C ILE A 100 -1.02 -16.63 14.74
N ASN A 101 -2.24 -16.13 14.92
CA ASN A 101 -3.43 -16.62 14.24
C ASN A 101 -4.15 -15.40 13.65
N HIS A 102 -4.38 -15.40 12.34
CA HIS A 102 -4.99 -14.27 11.63
C HIS A 102 -6.40 -13.90 12.11
N THR A 103 -7.11 -14.81 12.79
CA THR A 103 -8.46 -14.53 13.31
C THR A 103 -8.48 -13.65 14.56
N ASP A 104 -7.37 -13.64 15.31
CA ASP A 104 -7.22 -12.87 16.54
C ASP A 104 -5.96 -11.98 16.55
N CYS A 105 -5.10 -12.08 15.51
CA CYS A 105 -3.86 -11.31 15.41
C CYS A 105 -3.84 -10.43 14.17
N PHE A 106 -3.30 -9.23 14.31
CA PHE A 106 -2.99 -8.32 13.21
C PHE A 106 -1.69 -7.57 13.48
N ALA A 107 -1.07 -7.06 12.43
CA ALA A 107 0.17 -6.29 12.46
C ALA A 107 -0.13 -4.82 12.13
N LEU A 108 -0.36 -3.98 13.15
CA LEU A 108 -0.50 -2.55 12.96
C LEU A 108 0.88 -1.96 12.67
N THR A 109 1.08 -1.50 11.45
CA THR A 109 2.39 -1.18 10.89
C THR A 109 2.51 0.30 10.60
N ILE A 110 3.55 0.94 11.15
CA ILE A 110 3.92 2.32 10.83
C ILE A 110 5.28 2.29 10.14
N VAL A 111 5.33 2.81 8.92
CA VAL A 111 6.56 2.92 8.12
C VAL A 111 7.05 4.36 8.16
N ASP A 112 8.35 4.60 8.20
CA ASP A 112 8.87 5.97 8.02
C ASP A 112 8.46 6.52 6.65
N GLY A 113 7.59 7.55 6.65
CA GLY A 113 6.94 8.06 5.45
C GLY A 113 7.87 8.77 4.45
N LEU A 114 9.10 9.08 4.86
CA LEU A 114 10.11 9.67 3.97
C LEU A 114 11.14 8.64 3.49
N SER A 115 10.98 7.38 3.87
CA SER A 115 11.93 6.31 3.52
C SER A 115 11.72 5.71 2.13
N ASN A 116 10.59 5.95 1.48
CA ASN A 116 10.18 5.30 0.22
C ASN A 116 10.34 3.77 0.28
N SER A 117 9.91 3.13 1.38
CA SER A 117 10.28 1.75 1.67
C SER A 117 9.11 0.80 1.87
N GLU A 118 7.89 1.26 1.67
CA GLU A 118 6.67 0.50 1.94
C GLU A 118 6.64 -0.83 1.16
N SER A 119 6.94 -0.79 -0.14
CA SER A 119 6.97 -2.00 -0.97
C SER A 119 8.10 -2.94 -0.59
N PHE A 120 9.28 -2.41 -0.29
CA PHE A 120 10.42 -3.23 0.16
C PHE A 120 10.11 -3.96 1.46
N LEU A 121 9.43 -3.28 2.40
CA LEU A 121 9.00 -3.90 3.65
C LEU A 121 7.97 -5.00 3.40
N THR A 122 6.93 -4.71 2.63
CA THR A 122 5.83 -5.67 2.39
C THR A 122 6.32 -6.89 1.65
N GLU A 123 7.14 -6.73 0.61
CA GLU A 123 7.76 -7.83 -0.13
C GLU A 123 8.63 -8.69 0.80
N ALA A 124 9.49 -8.08 1.62
CA ALA A 124 10.32 -8.79 2.59
C ALA A 124 9.50 -9.53 3.66
N VAL A 125 8.39 -8.96 4.13
CA VAL A 125 7.47 -9.61 5.07
C VAL A 125 6.86 -10.86 4.45
N TYR A 126 6.30 -10.75 3.23
CA TYR A 126 5.70 -11.91 2.55
C TYR A 126 6.74 -12.98 2.20
N GLU A 127 7.91 -12.60 1.70
CA GLU A 127 8.99 -13.55 1.44
C GLU A 127 9.52 -14.24 2.70
N SER A 128 9.43 -13.60 3.87
CA SER A 128 9.88 -14.19 5.14
C SER A 128 8.92 -15.25 5.68
N GLY A 129 7.61 -15.12 5.40
CA GLY A 129 6.54 -15.94 5.97
C GLY A 129 6.40 -15.84 7.50
N ARG A 130 7.08 -14.88 8.17
CA ARG A 130 7.13 -14.78 9.64
C ARG A 130 5.90 -14.11 10.26
N LEU A 131 5.16 -13.34 9.50
CA LEU A 131 3.99 -12.57 9.96
C LEU A 131 2.74 -13.01 9.18
N PRO A 132 2.19 -14.21 9.40
CA PRO A 132 1.00 -14.70 8.71
C PRO A 132 -0.29 -14.09 9.30
N CYS A 133 -0.38 -12.77 9.31
CA CYS A 133 -1.53 -11.98 9.71
C CYS A 133 -1.62 -10.70 8.86
N LEU A 134 -2.76 -10.02 8.94
CA LEU A 134 -2.97 -8.82 8.16
C LEU A 134 -2.00 -7.71 8.55
N LEU A 135 -1.28 -7.16 7.56
CA LEU A 135 -0.56 -5.90 7.69
C LEU A 135 -1.51 -4.75 7.36
N ILE A 136 -1.72 -3.89 8.33
CA ILE A 136 -2.55 -2.69 8.19
C ILE A 136 -1.89 -1.52 8.91
N GLY A 137 -2.10 -0.32 8.41
CA GLY A 137 -1.50 0.89 8.99
C GLY A 137 -1.18 1.91 7.94
N GLY A 138 0.00 2.51 8.01
CA GLY A 138 0.43 3.50 7.02
C GLY A 138 1.80 4.10 7.32
N SER A 139 2.20 5.00 6.45
CA SER A 139 3.45 5.72 6.58
C SER A 139 3.27 6.91 7.52
N SER A 140 4.21 7.10 8.46
CA SER A 140 4.23 8.26 9.33
C SER A 140 4.23 9.53 8.51
N GLY A 141 3.34 10.44 8.84
CA GLY A 141 3.27 11.74 8.21
C GLY A 141 4.23 12.74 8.85
N GLY A 142 4.18 13.94 8.32
CA GLY A 142 4.94 15.08 8.82
C GLY A 142 4.31 16.36 8.32
N LYS A 143 5.02 17.44 8.41
CA LYS A 143 4.67 18.67 7.71
C LYS A 143 4.72 18.42 6.21
N LEU A 144 3.90 19.14 5.44
CA LEU A 144 3.87 19.00 3.98
C LEU A 144 5.11 19.60 3.27
N ASP A 145 6.13 19.96 4.05
CA ASP A 145 7.48 20.28 3.56
C ASP A 145 8.35 19.04 3.31
N PHE A 146 7.88 17.86 3.74
CA PHE A 146 8.55 16.55 3.59
C PHE A 146 9.98 16.51 4.14
N GLN A 147 10.28 17.28 5.20
CA GLN A 147 11.62 17.33 5.78
C GLN A 147 11.81 16.31 6.90
N GLU A 148 10.77 16.08 7.71
CA GLU A 148 10.87 15.30 8.92
C GLU A 148 9.66 14.39 9.13
N SER A 149 9.96 13.14 9.53
CA SER A 149 9.00 12.14 9.95
C SER A 149 9.66 11.27 11.02
N TYR A 150 8.94 10.97 12.09
CA TYR A 150 9.46 10.23 13.24
C TYR A 150 8.47 9.21 13.75
N ILE A 151 9.00 8.06 14.21
CA ILE A 151 8.24 7.03 14.93
C ILE A 151 8.97 6.77 16.24
N PHE A 152 8.26 6.82 17.35
CA PHE A 152 8.75 6.38 18.66
C PHE A 152 8.28 4.96 18.93
N ASN A 153 9.21 4.05 19.15
CA ASN A 153 8.97 2.61 19.24
C ASN A 153 8.90 2.09 20.68
N ASN A 154 8.41 2.89 21.63
CA ASN A 154 8.42 2.63 23.07
C ASN A 154 9.76 2.92 23.79
N GLU A 155 10.87 2.96 23.08
CA GLU A 155 12.21 3.19 23.66
C GLU A 155 12.84 4.48 23.15
N GLN A 156 12.80 4.69 21.86
CA GLN A 156 13.45 5.82 21.19
C GLN A 156 12.70 6.27 19.93
N ALA A 157 12.88 7.53 19.57
CA ALA A 157 12.43 8.03 18.28
C ALA A 157 13.37 7.50 17.18
N THR A 158 12.78 7.02 16.10
CA THR A 158 13.49 6.36 14.99
C THR A 158 13.16 7.00 13.65
N ARG A 159 14.09 6.89 12.72
CA ARG A 159 13.93 7.19 11.29
C ARG A 159 14.46 6.00 10.48
N HIS A 160 14.12 5.93 9.21
CA HIS A 160 14.54 4.84 8.31
C HIS A 160 14.17 3.44 8.81
N LYS A 161 13.10 3.35 9.60
CA LYS A 161 12.61 2.10 10.19
C LYS A 161 11.11 1.97 10.00
N ALA A 162 10.64 0.73 10.08
CA ALA A 162 9.25 0.42 10.32
C ALA A 162 9.07 -0.06 11.75
N VAL A 163 7.95 0.29 12.36
CA VAL A 163 7.52 -0.21 13.67
C VAL A 163 6.23 -0.96 13.47
N ILE A 164 6.24 -2.25 13.82
CA ILE A 164 5.08 -3.12 13.75
C ILE A 164 4.64 -3.46 15.16
N MET A 165 3.42 -3.11 15.49
CA MET A 165 2.72 -3.58 16.67
C MET A 165 2.01 -4.87 16.29
N LEU A 166 2.59 -6.01 16.65
CA LEU A 166 1.94 -7.30 16.50
C LEU A 166 1.01 -7.52 17.67
N ILE A 167 -0.28 -7.41 17.42
CA ILE A 167 -1.33 -7.40 18.44
C ILE A 167 -2.12 -8.70 18.37
N LYS A 168 -2.28 -9.35 19.51
CA LYS A 168 -3.21 -10.45 19.71
C LYS A 168 -4.36 -9.99 20.59
N MET A 169 -5.59 -10.21 20.13
CA MET A 169 -6.80 -9.83 20.84
C MET A 169 -7.26 -10.90 21.84
N LYS A 170 -8.06 -10.47 22.81
CA LYS A 170 -8.77 -11.39 23.71
C LYS A 170 -9.78 -12.24 22.94
N LYS A 171 -10.12 -13.40 23.48
CA LYS A 171 -10.97 -14.40 22.84
C LYS A 171 -12.37 -13.92 22.46
N ASN A 172 -12.95 -13.04 23.31
CA ASN A 172 -14.27 -12.43 23.07
C ASN A 172 -14.23 -11.20 22.16
N MET A 173 -13.03 -10.83 21.69
CA MET A 173 -12.84 -9.67 20.84
C MET A 173 -12.60 -10.07 19.40
N LYS A 174 -13.23 -9.36 18.48
CA LYS A 174 -13.01 -9.48 17.02
C LYS A 174 -12.62 -8.12 16.45
N TYR A 175 -11.93 -8.13 15.33
CA TYR A 175 -11.66 -6.93 14.57
C TYR A 175 -12.21 -7.04 13.15
N GLY A 176 -12.72 -5.93 12.65
CA GLY A 176 -13.16 -5.82 11.26
C GLY A 176 -12.26 -4.84 10.51
N VAL A 177 -12.00 -5.14 9.26
CA VAL A 177 -11.12 -4.38 8.38
C VAL A 177 -11.94 -3.56 7.40
N PHE A 178 -11.84 -2.25 7.51
CA PHE A 178 -12.55 -1.32 6.65
C PHE A 178 -11.61 -0.67 5.64
N LYS A 179 -12.09 -0.55 4.40
CA LYS A 179 -11.42 0.15 3.32
C LYS A 179 -12.43 1.03 2.60
N SER A 180 -12.12 2.29 2.39
CA SER A 180 -12.93 3.21 1.59
C SER A 180 -12.09 3.98 0.60
N GLN A 181 -12.51 3.91 -0.67
CA GLN A 181 -11.88 4.58 -1.80
C GLN A 181 -12.95 5.31 -2.60
N SER A 182 -12.83 6.64 -2.69
CA SER A 182 -13.78 7.44 -3.45
C SER A 182 -13.40 7.50 -4.92
N CYS A 183 -13.38 6.35 -5.59
CA CYS A 183 -13.04 6.24 -7.01
C CYS A 183 -13.69 5.01 -7.66
N GLU A 184 -13.75 5.02 -8.99
CA GLU A 184 -14.23 3.89 -9.80
C GLU A 184 -13.29 3.63 -10.98
N LYS A 185 -13.15 2.37 -11.35
CA LYS A 185 -12.32 1.93 -12.48
C LYS A 185 -12.97 2.36 -13.79
N THR A 186 -12.15 2.89 -14.70
CA THR A 186 -12.53 3.12 -16.10
C THR A 186 -12.06 1.97 -16.98
N ASP A 187 -12.46 1.98 -18.26
CA ASP A 187 -11.99 1.00 -19.25
C ASP A 187 -10.56 1.27 -19.74
N LEU A 188 -9.95 2.37 -19.33
CA LEU A 188 -8.62 2.76 -19.78
C LEU A 188 -7.54 2.22 -18.86
N SER A 189 -6.55 1.58 -19.46
CA SER A 189 -5.36 1.07 -18.77
C SER A 189 -4.10 1.28 -19.57
N PHE A 190 -2.96 1.32 -18.88
CA PHE A 190 -1.63 1.55 -19.43
C PHE A 190 -0.67 0.48 -18.93
N LEU A 191 -0.06 -0.26 -19.87
CA LEU A 191 0.98 -1.23 -19.54
C LEU A 191 2.34 -0.51 -19.53
N ILE A 192 2.99 -0.49 -18.38
CA ILE A 192 4.22 0.28 -18.14
C ILE A 192 5.40 -0.37 -18.89
N ALA A 193 6.03 0.40 -19.77
CA ALA A 193 7.18 -0.01 -20.58
C ALA A 193 8.51 0.58 -20.10
N GLN A 194 8.49 1.67 -19.32
CA GLN A 194 9.68 2.25 -18.73
C GLN A 194 9.29 3.01 -17.45
N SER A 195 9.91 2.62 -16.35
CA SER A 195 9.76 3.28 -15.06
C SER A 195 11.12 3.41 -14.36
N ASN A 196 11.21 4.41 -13.47
CA ASN A 196 12.32 4.56 -12.54
C ASN A 196 11.79 4.37 -11.11
N MET A 197 12.19 3.29 -10.46
CA MET A 197 11.70 2.93 -9.13
C MET A 197 12.18 3.88 -8.03
N LEU A 198 13.31 4.57 -8.21
CA LEU A 198 13.88 5.44 -7.18
C LEU A 198 13.08 6.73 -7.02
N ASN A 199 12.73 7.35 -8.13
CA ASN A 199 11.89 8.56 -8.14
C ASN A 199 10.42 8.24 -8.45
N ARG A 200 10.07 6.93 -8.49
CA ARG A 200 8.71 6.45 -8.73
C ARG A 200 8.06 7.05 -9.99
N SER A 201 8.86 7.26 -11.05
CA SER A 201 8.37 7.88 -12.29
C SER A 201 8.17 6.88 -13.42
N VAL A 202 7.20 7.20 -14.27
CA VAL A 202 6.89 6.47 -15.51
C VAL A 202 7.06 7.41 -16.68
N GLN A 203 7.82 6.97 -17.68
CA GLN A 203 8.07 7.74 -18.89
C GLN A 203 7.36 7.14 -20.10
N SER A 204 7.28 5.82 -20.19
CA SER A 204 6.78 5.13 -21.37
C SER A 204 5.82 4.00 -21.03
N VAL A 205 4.86 3.80 -21.93
CA VAL A 205 3.86 2.73 -21.88
C VAL A 205 3.80 2.02 -23.23
N LEU A 206 3.21 0.82 -23.28
CA LEU A 206 2.83 0.22 -24.54
C LEU A 206 1.55 0.88 -25.07
N ASN A 207 1.50 1.08 -26.38
CA ASN A 207 0.27 1.54 -27.03
C ASN A 207 -0.85 0.51 -26.90
N SER A 208 -2.09 0.89 -27.21
CA SER A 208 -3.28 0.04 -27.10
C SER A 208 -3.20 -1.28 -27.87
N LYS A 209 -2.39 -1.35 -28.92
CA LYS A 209 -2.12 -2.59 -29.70
C LYS A 209 -1.01 -3.45 -29.10
N GLY A 210 -0.30 -2.96 -28.08
CA GLY A 210 0.80 -3.69 -27.42
C GLY A 210 2.04 -3.91 -28.27
N ASN A 211 2.20 -3.18 -29.40
CA ASN A 211 3.27 -3.38 -30.36
C ASN A 211 4.25 -2.20 -30.49
N ARG A 212 4.03 -1.10 -29.81
CA ARG A 212 4.91 0.08 -29.80
C ARG A 212 5.03 0.68 -28.43
N ILE A 213 6.22 1.12 -28.07
CA ILE A 213 6.47 1.94 -26.89
C ILE A 213 6.18 3.39 -27.27
N VAL A 214 5.34 4.04 -26.46
CA VAL A 214 4.95 5.43 -26.61
C VAL A 214 5.18 6.18 -25.31
N ASN A 215 5.34 7.50 -25.38
CA ASN A 215 5.44 8.29 -24.18
C ASN A 215 4.12 8.26 -23.38
N PHE A 216 4.20 8.15 -22.05
CA PHE A 216 3.02 7.99 -21.20
C PHE A 216 2.13 9.22 -21.21
N VAL A 217 2.72 10.43 -21.12
CA VAL A 217 1.97 11.69 -21.14
C VAL A 217 1.25 11.87 -22.47
N ASP A 218 1.94 11.59 -23.59
CA ASP A 218 1.34 11.70 -24.92
C ASP A 218 0.21 10.68 -25.10
N ALA A 219 0.39 9.43 -24.65
CA ALA A 219 -0.65 8.39 -24.69
C ALA A 219 -1.88 8.80 -23.85
N PHE A 220 -1.66 9.35 -22.68
CA PHE A 220 -2.71 9.82 -21.78
C PHE A 220 -3.50 10.98 -22.40
N CYS A 221 -2.80 12.02 -22.89
CA CYS A 221 -3.43 13.15 -23.59
C CYS A 221 -4.24 12.72 -24.82
N HIS A 222 -3.69 11.78 -25.59
CA HIS A 222 -4.39 11.24 -26.76
C HIS A 222 -5.70 10.52 -26.38
N HIS A 223 -5.68 9.67 -25.33
CA HIS A 223 -6.85 8.93 -24.89
C HIS A 223 -7.95 9.84 -24.30
N LEU A 224 -7.57 10.86 -23.56
CA LEU A 224 -8.51 11.80 -22.92
C LEU A 224 -8.82 13.02 -23.78
N ASN A 225 -8.27 13.08 -25.00
CA ASN A 225 -8.45 14.19 -25.94
C ASN A 225 -8.16 15.56 -25.29
N CYS A 226 -7.05 15.66 -24.56
CA CYS A 226 -6.62 16.89 -23.90
C CYS A 226 -5.24 17.34 -24.36
N SER A 227 -4.97 18.64 -24.23
CA SER A 227 -3.63 19.19 -24.49
C SER A 227 -2.70 18.99 -23.28
N LEU A 228 -1.40 19.15 -23.48
CA LEU A 228 -0.42 19.15 -22.38
C LEU A 228 -0.70 20.25 -21.35
N ALA A 229 -1.23 21.39 -21.79
CA ALA A 229 -1.58 22.50 -20.90
C ALA A 229 -2.76 22.14 -19.98
N ASP A 230 -3.70 21.33 -20.46
CA ASP A 230 -4.90 20.94 -19.72
C ASP A 230 -4.67 19.72 -18.82
N LEU A 231 -3.53 19.04 -18.96
CA LEU A 231 -3.24 17.77 -18.33
C LEU A 231 -3.45 17.78 -16.80
N LYS A 232 -2.98 18.81 -16.11
CA LYS A 232 -3.18 18.96 -14.65
C LYS A 232 -4.65 19.10 -14.27
N THR A 233 -5.40 19.83 -15.05
CA THR A 233 -6.83 20.06 -14.83
C THR A 233 -7.62 18.78 -15.05
N VAL A 234 -7.32 18.04 -16.11
CA VAL A 234 -7.97 16.76 -16.42
C VAL A 234 -7.63 15.71 -15.37
N LEU A 235 -6.37 15.63 -14.92
CA LEU A 235 -5.94 14.71 -13.87
C LEU A 235 -6.51 15.04 -12.48
N ALA A 236 -7.10 16.22 -12.26
CA ALA A 236 -7.76 16.51 -10.99
C ALA A 236 -8.97 15.60 -10.72
N ASP A 237 -9.64 15.12 -11.77
CA ASP A 237 -10.79 14.21 -11.67
C ASP A 237 -10.41 12.71 -11.70
N TYR A 238 -9.14 12.41 -11.91
CA TYR A 238 -8.66 11.05 -12.10
C TYR A 238 -7.44 10.75 -11.24
N THR A 239 -7.24 9.47 -11.00
CA THR A 239 -5.99 8.93 -10.45
C THR A 239 -5.71 7.57 -11.12
N PHE A 240 -4.70 6.85 -10.65
CA PHE A 240 -4.37 5.54 -11.19
C PHE A 240 -4.46 4.47 -10.11
N ALA A 241 -4.62 3.21 -10.52
CA ALA A 241 -4.61 2.07 -9.63
C ALA A 241 -3.97 0.85 -10.31
N ILE A 242 -3.40 -0.02 -9.52
CA ILE A 242 -3.19 -1.42 -9.90
C ILE A 242 -4.35 -2.25 -9.36
N GLU A 243 -4.53 -3.45 -9.89
CA GLU A 243 -5.56 -4.38 -9.43
C GLU A 243 -4.91 -5.65 -8.88
N VAL A 244 -5.29 -6.05 -7.69
CA VAL A 244 -4.86 -7.29 -7.05
C VAL A 244 -6.09 -7.97 -6.49
N ASP A 245 -6.37 -9.19 -6.92
CA ASP A 245 -7.53 -9.98 -6.48
C ASP A 245 -8.87 -9.24 -6.66
N ASN A 246 -9.06 -8.58 -7.81
CA ASN A 246 -10.22 -7.73 -8.15
C ASN A 246 -10.40 -6.49 -7.24
N GLU A 247 -9.43 -6.17 -6.41
CA GLU A 247 -9.40 -4.94 -5.62
C GLU A 247 -8.44 -3.91 -6.21
N LEU A 248 -8.86 -2.65 -6.17
CA LEU A 248 -8.02 -1.54 -6.61
C LEU A 248 -7.08 -1.09 -5.50
N TYR A 249 -5.83 -0.87 -5.86
CA TYR A 249 -4.78 -0.27 -5.03
C TYR A 249 -4.31 1.01 -5.70
N ILE A 250 -4.79 2.13 -5.18
CA ILE A 250 -4.55 3.46 -5.76
C ILE A 250 -3.06 3.79 -5.78
N ARG A 251 -2.64 4.38 -6.89
CA ARG A 251 -1.31 4.93 -7.18
C ARG A 251 -1.48 6.39 -7.54
N SER A 252 -1.43 7.25 -6.54
CA SER A 252 -1.66 8.68 -6.76
C SER A 252 -0.45 9.35 -7.42
N VAL A 253 -0.74 10.26 -8.34
CA VAL A 253 0.26 11.10 -9.00
C VAL A 253 0.86 12.07 -8.00
N SER A 254 2.19 12.13 -7.92
CA SER A 254 2.94 13.08 -7.10
C SER A 254 3.41 14.29 -7.88
N ASN A 255 3.82 14.08 -9.13
CA ASN A 255 4.29 15.15 -10.00
C ASN A 255 4.11 14.80 -11.48
N ILE A 256 3.92 15.84 -12.29
CA ILE A 256 3.91 15.75 -13.75
C ILE A 256 5.02 16.65 -14.26
N ASP A 257 6.01 16.04 -14.86
CA ASP A 257 7.11 16.72 -15.54
C ASP A 257 6.77 16.84 -17.03
N ILE A 258 6.35 18.03 -17.43
CA ILE A 258 5.93 18.33 -18.80
C ILE A 258 7.13 18.36 -19.75
N GLU A 259 8.29 18.84 -19.29
CA GLU A 259 9.51 18.95 -20.11
C GLU A 259 10.06 17.57 -20.47
N ASN A 260 10.18 16.69 -19.48
CA ASN A 260 10.65 15.32 -19.67
C ASN A 260 9.53 14.34 -20.00
N LYS A 261 8.27 14.82 -20.10
CA LYS A 261 7.07 14.04 -20.39
C LYS A 261 6.99 12.78 -19.51
N SER A 262 7.10 12.94 -18.19
CA SER A 262 7.02 11.84 -17.23
C SER A 262 6.03 12.15 -16.11
N ILE A 263 5.46 11.09 -15.54
CA ILE A 263 4.55 11.17 -14.39
C ILE A 263 5.18 10.41 -13.24
N SER A 264 5.30 11.06 -12.08
CA SER A 264 5.76 10.44 -10.84
C SER A 264 4.60 10.15 -9.91
N PHE A 265 4.79 9.15 -9.04
CA PHE A 265 3.76 8.62 -8.15
C PHE A 265 4.22 8.62 -6.70
N PHE A 266 3.27 8.61 -5.76
CA PHE A 266 3.57 8.42 -4.34
C PHE A 266 3.80 6.96 -3.95
N CYS A 267 3.37 6.00 -4.76
CA CYS A 267 3.66 4.58 -4.61
C CYS A 267 4.59 4.08 -5.72
N ASP A 268 5.17 2.91 -5.52
CA ASP A 268 6.03 2.28 -6.53
C ASP A 268 5.22 1.82 -7.74
N ILE A 269 5.80 2.10 -8.90
CA ILE A 269 5.34 1.61 -10.20
C ILE A 269 6.53 0.94 -10.88
N SER A 270 6.30 -0.24 -11.40
CA SER A 270 7.34 -1.01 -12.08
C SER A 270 7.04 -1.22 -13.55
N PHE A 271 8.10 -1.51 -14.28
CA PHE A 271 7.99 -2.06 -15.61
C PHE A 271 7.10 -3.31 -15.59
N GLY A 272 6.13 -3.38 -16.49
CA GLY A 272 5.18 -4.49 -16.58
C GLY A 272 3.92 -4.36 -15.71
N ASP A 273 3.84 -3.35 -14.85
CA ASP A 273 2.60 -3.05 -14.13
C ASP A 273 1.53 -2.58 -15.11
N LEU A 274 0.30 -3.03 -14.89
CA LEU A 274 -0.89 -2.55 -15.59
C LEU A 274 -1.57 -1.49 -14.72
N LEU A 275 -1.46 -0.24 -15.13
CA LEU A 275 -2.11 0.90 -14.47
C LEU A 275 -3.48 1.14 -15.08
N TYR A 276 -4.52 1.03 -14.27
CA TYR A 276 -5.88 1.44 -14.62
C TYR A 276 -6.08 2.92 -14.31
N LEU A 277 -6.69 3.64 -15.22
CA LEU A 277 -7.22 4.97 -14.91
C LEU A 277 -8.49 4.80 -14.07
N VAL A 278 -8.58 5.54 -12.98
CA VAL A 278 -9.76 5.55 -12.11
C VAL A 278 -10.29 6.97 -11.95
N LYS A 279 -11.59 7.12 -11.92
CA LYS A 279 -12.27 8.41 -11.79
C LYS A 279 -12.69 8.64 -10.34
N ASN A 280 -12.47 9.84 -9.85
CA ASN A 280 -12.88 10.23 -8.50
C ASN A 280 -14.42 10.26 -8.37
N LYS A 281 -14.92 9.84 -7.21
CA LYS A 281 -16.33 9.84 -6.81
C LYS A 281 -16.55 10.78 -5.63
N GLU A 282 -17.83 11.06 -5.36
CA GLU A 282 -18.18 11.89 -4.22
C GLU A 282 -17.79 11.19 -2.89
N PHE A 283 -17.03 11.92 -2.10
CA PHE A 283 -16.34 11.44 -0.92
C PHE A 283 -17.27 10.94 0.20
N VAL A 284 -18.30 11.73 0.55
CA VAL A 284 -19.17 11.44 1.69
C VAL A 284 -20.08 10.26 1.40
N SER A 285 -20.75 10.28 0.25
CA SER A 285 -21.67 9.20 -0.13
C SER A 285 -20.95 7.89 -0.35
N GLN A 286 -19.76 7.90 -0.97
CA GLN A 286 -19.00 6.67 -1.15
C GLN A 286 -18.55 6.09 0.20
N THR A 287 -18.06 6.91 1.11
CA THR A 287 -17.67 6.45 2.45
C THR A 287 -18.86 5.86 3.22
N ASN A 288 -20.05 6.48 3.11
CA ASN A 288 -21.27 5.97 3.71
C ASN A 288 -21.68 4.60 3.14
N ILE A 289 -21.60 4.44 1.81
CA ILE A 289 -21.90 3.18 1.13
C ILE A 289 -20.93 2.09 1.60
N ASP A 290 -19.64 2.39 1.60
CA ASP A 290 -18.58 1.45 1.99
C ASP A 290 -18.77 1.01 3.44
N PHE A 291 -19.06 1.94 4.35
CA PHE A 291 -19.27 1.61 5.77
C PHE A 291 -20.57 0.82 6.00
N LYS A 292 -21.64 1.13 5.26
CA LYS A 292 -22.88 0.34 5.30
C LYS A 292 -22.64 -1.10 4.87
N ASN A 293 -21.89 -1.31 3.77
CA ASN A 293 -21.55 -2.64 3.29
C ASN A 293 -20.65 -3.40 4.28
N PHE A 294 -19.66 -2.73 4.84
CA PHE A 294 -18.77 -3.27 5.87
C PHE A 294 -19.53 -3.73 7.12
N SER A 295 -20.54 -2.96 7.55
CA SER A 295 -21.32 -3.24 8.75
C SER A 295 -22.43 -4.29 8.54
N ALA A 296 -22.80 -4.58 7.30
CA ALA A 296 -24.00 -5.37 6.96
C ALA A 296 -24.01 -6.80 7.54
N ARG A 297 -22.82 -7.38 7.81
CA ARG A 297 -22.68 -8.75 8.33
C ARG A 297 -22.11 -8.80 9.77
N LYS A 298 -22.28 -7.70 10.51
CA LYS A 298 -21.85 -7.56 11.90
C LYS A 298 -23.05 -7.13 12.74
N LYS A 299 -23.50 -7.99 13.67
CA LYS A 299 -24.71 -7.71 14.46
C LYS A 299 -24.47 -6.70 15.59
N SER A 300 -23.26 -6.68 16.15
CA SER A 300 -22.88 -5.71 17.17
C SER A 300 -22.33 -4.42 16.56
N LYS A 301 -22.44 -3.31 17.30
CA LYS A 301 -21.74 -2.07 16.95
C LYS A 301 -20.27 -2.16 17.35
N PRO A 302 -19.37 -1.48 16.63
CA PRO A 302 -17.98 -1.41 17.05
C PRO A 302 -17.85 -0.61 18.35
N ILE A 303 -17.00 -1.09 19.25
CA ILE A 303 -16.67 -0.40 20.52
C ILE A 303 -15.63 0.70 20.32
N GLY A 304 -14.94 0.70 19.18
CA GLY A 304 -13.94 1.69 18.82
C GLY A 304 -13.17 1.27 17.57
N GLY A 305 -12.21 2.10 17.14
CA GLY A 305 -11.39 1.76 15.97
C GLY A 305 -10.18 2.65 15.77
N ILE A 306 -9.28 2.22 14.89
CA ILE A 306 -8.08 2.93 14.46
C ILE A 306 -8.23 3.29 12.99
N LEU A 307 -7.98 4.55 12.66
CA LEU A 307 -8.06 5.07 11.28
C LEU A 307 -6.67 5.40 10.75
N ASN A 308 -6.40 4.97 9.52
CA ASN A 308 -5.25 5.40 8.72
C ASN A 308 -5.81 6.03 7.44
N ASP A 309 -5.72 7.34 7.29
CA ASP A 309 -6.34 8.08 6.21
C ASP A 309 -5.28 8.85 5.41
N CYS A 310 -5.26 8.63 4.11
CA CYS A 310 -4.29 9.30 3.24
C CYS A 310 -4.40 10.81 3.30
N ILE A 311 -3.27 11.49 3.45
CA ILE A 311 -3.23 12.95 3.36
C ILE A 311 -3.85 13.47 2.05
N LEU A 312 -3.67 12.73 0.95
CA LEU A 312 -4.26 13.11 -0.34
C LEU A 312 -5.78 13.05 -0.31
N ARG A 313 -6.35 12.03 0.37
CA ARG A 313 -7.81 11.93 0.54
C ARG A 313 -8.34 13.13 1.32
N ARG A 314 -7.64 13.54 2.38
CA ARG A 314 -7.95 14.74 3.16
C ARG A 314 -7.86 16.02 2.33
N LEU A 315 -6.76 16.21 1.59
CA LEU A 315 -6.53 17.43 0.80
C LEU A 315 -7.51 17.57 -0.36
N LEU A 316 -7.79 16.51 -1.09
CA LEU A 316 -8.74 16.49 -2.21
C LEU A 316 -10.18 16.81 -1.76
N ASN A 317 -10.53 16.46 -0.51
CA ASN A 317 -11.88 16.63 0.03
C ASN A 317 -11.97 17.69 1.13
N ALA A 318 -11.02 18.61 1.20
CA ALA A 318 -10.89 19.59 2.29
C ALA A 318 -12.20 20.38 2.58
N LYS A 319 -13.02 20.66 1.56
CA LYS A 319 -14.29 21.38 1.69
C LYS A 319 -15.42 20.51 2.30
N ASN A 320 -15.31 19.19 2.19
CA ASN A 320 -16.36 18.23 2.55
C ASN A 320 -16.04 17.40 3.81
N LEU A 321 -14.86 17.58 4.42
CA LEU A 321 -14.43 16.81 5.58
C LEU A 321 -15.42 16.88 6.74
N ASN A 322 -15.95 18.07 7.03
CA ASN A 322 -16.92 18.29 8.11
C ASN A 322 -18.32 17.72 7.79
N SER A 323 -18.57 17.33 6.54
CA SER A 323 -19.82 16.70 6.12
C SER A 323 -19.80 15.18 6.31
N LEU A 324 -18.63 14.60 6.61
CA LEU A 324 -18.50 13.16 6.88
C LEU A 324 -18.97 12.85 8.30
N LYS A 325 -20.18 12.30 8.42
CA LYS A 325 -20.84 11.96 9.68
C LYS A 325 -20.95 10.44 9.90
N THR A 326 -20.36 9.65 9.03
CA THR A 326 -20.44 8.18 9.01
C THR A 326 -20.07 7.53 10.34
N PHE A 327 -19.19 8.15 11.11
CA PHE A 327 -18.56 7.53 12.28
C PHE A 327 -18.87 8.26 13.61
N GLU A 328 -19.83 9.19 13.64
CA GLU A 328 -20.08 10.06 14.81
C GLU A 328 -20.34 9.31 16.13
N ASP A 329 -20.99 8.15 16.04
CA ASP A 329 -21.37 7.35 17.21
C ASP A 329 -20.29 6.33 17.63
N ILE A 330 -19.11 6.35 17.01
CA ILE A 330 -18.06 5.36 17.26
C ILE A 330 -16.81 6.07 17.80
N PRO A 331 -16.26 5.63 18.94
CA PRO A 331 -14.98 6.14 19.45
C PRO A 331 -13.83 5.78 18.50
N LEU A 332 -13.32 6.76 17.77
CA LEU A 332 -12.25 6.57 16.79
C LEU A 332 -11.10 7.52 17.03
N ALA A 333 -9.90 7.02 16.79
CA ALA A 333 -8.70 7.82 16.68
C ALA A 333 -7.85 7.36 15.50
N GLY A 334 -7.04 8.25 14.98
CA GLY A 334 -6.18 7.94 13.84
C GLY A 334 -5.44 9.16 13.34
N PHE A 335 -4.86 9.03 12.18
CA PHE A 335 -4.03 10.09 11.63
C PHE A 335 -4.00 10.08 10.10
N SER A 336 -3.71 11.25 9.52
CA SER A 336 -3.42 11.37 8.10
C SER A 336 -1.99 10.90 7.83
N THR A 337 -1.89 9.86 7.02
CA THR A 337 -0.65 9.17 6.63
C THR A 337 -0.07 9.77 5.35
N PHE A 338 1.20 9.52 5.06
CA PHE A 338 1.78 9.76 3.72
C PHE A 338 1.52 8.62 2.72
N GLY A 339 0.78 7.61 3.11
CA GLY A 339 0.32 6.48 2.34
C GLY A 339 -0.14 5.38 3.30
N GLU A 340 -1.19 4.63 2.92
CA GLU A 340 -1.73 3.56 3.74
C GLU A 340 -1.10 2.22 3.39
N LEU A 341 -1.23 1.30 4.32
CA LEU A 341 -0.89 -0.10 4.18
C LEU A 341 -2.12 -0.95 4.47
N LEU A 342 -2.50 -1.79 3.52
CA LEU A 342 -3.51 -2.84 3.68
C LEU A 342 -3.08 -4.06 2.87
N GLY A 343 -2.27 -4.92 3.49
CA GLY A 343 -1.57 -5.98 2.77
C GLY A 343 -0.47 -5.45 1.85
N LEU A 344 -0.79 -4.50 0.99
CA LEU A 344 0.13 -3.74 0.12
C LEU A 344 0.00 -2.24 0.41
N ASN A 345 0.98 -1.46 -0.03
CA ASN A 345 0.89 0.00 0.06
C ASN A 345 -0.17 0.55 -0.91
N ILE A 346 -0.80 1.65 -0.51
CA ILE A 346 -1.93 2.26 -1.21
C ILE A 346 -1.97 3.76 -0.91
N ASN A 347 -2.56 4.54 -1.79
CA ASN A 347 -2.77 5.98 -1.57
C ASN A 347 -4.26 6.33 -1.63
N GLN A 348 -4.60 7.55 -1.27
CA GLN A 348 -5.93 8.16 -1.43
C GLN A 348 -7.06 7.27 -0.88
N THR A 349 -6.78 6.56 0.19
CA THR A 349 -7.66 5.54 0.78
C THR A 349 -7.81 5.83 2.28
N LEU A 350 -8.95 5.46 2.85
CA LEU A 350 -9.11 5.28 4.28
C LEU A 350 -9.07 3.78 4.57
N THR A 351 -8.11 3.34 5.38
CA THR A 351 -8.10 2.00 5.96
C THR A 351 -8.32 2.10 7.47
N ALA A 352 -9.07 1.16 8.03
CA ALA A 352 -9.36 1.18 9.44
C ALA A 352 -9.51 -0.22 10.03
N LEU A 353 -9.24 -0.32 11.33
CA LEU A 353 -9.65 -1.44 12.16
C LEU A 353 -10.76 -0.98 13.07
N PHE A 354 -11.87 -1.72 13.09
CA PHE A 354 -12.95 -1.57 14.05
C PHE A 354 -12.97 -2.76 15.00
N PHE A 355 -13.13 -2.52 16.28
CA PHE A 355 -13.11 -3.53 17.33
C PHE A 355 -14.52 -3.84 17.81
N TYR A 356 -14.79 -5.12 18.06
CA TYR A 356 -16.10 -5.62 18.45
C TYR A 356 -15.97 -6.57 19.62
N GLU A 357 -16.86 -6.46 20.56
CA GLU A 357 -17.12 -7.50 21.55
C GLU A 357 -18.19 -8.43 21.00
N VAL A 358 -17.92 -9.74 21.00
CA VAL A 358 -18.76 -10.74 20.33
C VAL A 358 -19.00 -11.90 21.29
N GLU A 359 -20.27 -12.16 21.59
CA GLU A 359 -20.67 -13.30 22.41
C GLU A 359 -20.73 -14.59 21.58
N ASN A 360 -21.22 -14.51 20.35
CA ASN A 360 -21.32 -15.63 19.41
C ASN A 360 -20.54 -15.36 18.14
N GLU A 361 -19.65 -16.25 17.77
CA GLU A 361 -18.81 -16.09 16.57
C GLU A 361 -19.63 -16.01 15.25
N GLU A 362 -20.78 -16.66 15.19
CA GLU A 362 -21.70 -16.62 14.03
C GLU A 362 -22.31 -15.22 13.77
N ASP A 363 -22.25 -14.33 14.74
CA ASP A 363 -22.77 -12.97 14.65
C ASP A 363 -21.80 -11.97 14.02
N PHE A 364 -20.62 -12.43 13.66
CA PHE A 364 -19.56 -11.61 13.11
C PHE A 364 -18.93 -12.26 11.89
N TYR A 365 -18.89 -11.52 10.78
CA TYR A 365 -18.15 -11.88 9.57
C TYR A 365 -17.40 -10.66 9.05
N ASP A 366 -16.14 -10.86 8.70
CA ASP A 366 -15.30 -9.85 8.06
C ASP A 366 -14.56 -10.43 6.86
N GLU A 367 -14.74 -9.81 5.71
CA GLU A 367 -14.17 -10.25 4.43
C GLU A 367 -12.65 -10.45 4.47
N TYR A 368 -11.92 -9.52 5.12
CA TYR A 368 -10.47 -9.59 5.19
C TYR A 368 -9.97 -10.62 6.20
N VAL A 369 -10.71 -10.82 7.28
CA VAL A 369 -10.33 -11.76 8.34
C VAL A 369 -10.70 -13.20 7.96
N ASP A 370 -11.94 -13.41 7.51
CA ASP A 370 -12.44 -14.75 7.20
C ASP A 370 -11.86 -15.32 5.89
N ASN A 371 -11.51 -14.45 4.92
CA ASN A 371 -10.82 -14.84 3.70
C ASN A 371 -9.31 -14.52 3.73
N PHE A 372 -8.74 -14.32 4.91
CA PHE A 372 -7.35 -13.88 5.06
C PHE A 372 -6.35 -14.75 4.33
N VAL A 373 -6.49 -16.07 4.42
CA VAL A 373 -5.56 -17.03 3.79
C VAL A 373 -5.48 -16.80 2.28
N HIS A 374 -6.63 -16.62 1.62
CA HIS A 374 -6.69 -16.30 0.20
C HIS A 374 -6.02 -14.94 -0.09
N LYS A 375 -6.37 -13.90 0.67
CA LYS A 375 -5.80 -12.56 0.51
C LYS A 375 -4.29 -12.54 0.75
N TYR A 376 -3.82 -13.24 1.79
CA TYR A 376 -2.39 -13.37 2.08
C TYR A 376 -1.63 -14.04 0.91
N ALA A 377 -2.19 -15.12 0.36
CA ALA A 377 -1.62 -15.77 -0.80
C ALA A 377 -1.54 -14.80 -2.00
N LYS A 378 -2.59 -14.00 -2.27
CA LYS A 378 -2.59 -12.99 -3.34
C LYS A 378 -1.55 -11.90 -3.12
N PHE A 379 -1.41 -11.37 -1.91
CA PHE A 379 -0.40 -10.38 -1.58
C PHE A 379 1.02 -10.95 -1.71
N SER A 380 1.24 -12.16 -1.21
CA SER A 380 2.53 -12.85 -1.33
C SER A 380 2.88 -13.12 -2.80
N THR A 381 1.91 -13.52 -3.62
CA THR A 381 2.13 -13.84 -5.03
C THR A 381 2.24 -12.59 -5.92
N TYR A 382 1.71 -11.46 -5.50
CA TYR A 382 1.73 -10.21 -6.27
C TYR A 382 3.13 -9.84 -6.76
N PHE A 383 4.12 -9.84 -5.87
CA PHE A 383 5.50 -9.46 -6.20
C PHE A 383 6.13 -10.43 -7.20
N THR A 384 5.91 -11.73 -7.01
CA THR A 384 6.43 -12.76 -7.94
C THR A 384 5.74 -12.70 -9.30
N GLN A 385 4.42 -12.51 -9.34
CA GLN A 385 3.68 -12.35 -10.59
C GLN A 385 4.15 -11.12 -11.35
N ARG A 386 4.44 -10.03 -10.67
CA ARG A 386 4.99 -8.81 -11.26
C ARG A 386 6.33 -9.07 -11.95
N GLU A 387 7.26 -9.83 -11.33
CA GLU A 387 8.51 -10.20 -11.96
C GLU A 387 8.29 -11.15 -13.17
N ILE A 388 7.38 -12.10 -13.09
CA ILE A 388 7.02 -12.98 -14.20
C ILE A 388 6.46 -12.17 -15.38
N HIS A 389 5.54 -11.25 -15.14
CA HIS A 389 4.98 -10.37 -16.17
C HIS A 389 6.06 -9.52 -16.85
N LYS A 390 7.03 -9.03 -16.08
CA LYS A 390 8.19 -8.30 -16.61
C LYS A 390 8.98 -9.12 -17.62
N TYR A 391 9.33 -10.37 -17.30
CA TYR A 391 10.04 -11.25 -18.23
C TYR A 391 9.20 -11.60 -19.47
N GLN A 392 7.92 -11.88 -19.31
CA GLN A 392 7.00 -12.13 -20.42
C GLN A 392 6.90 -10.93 -21.38
N LEU A 393 6.86 -9.72 -20.82
CA LEU A 393 6.81 -8.50 -21.60
C LEU A 393 8.13 -8.25 -22.36
N ILE A 394 9.28 -8.48 -21.73
CA ILE A 394 10.59 -8.41 -22.38
C ILE A 394 10.64 -9.37 -23.59
N ALA A 395 10.16 -10.59 -23.41
CA ALA A 395 10.10 -11.57 -24.51
C ALA A 395 9.20 -11.10 -25.66
N LYS A 396 8.01 -10.55 -25.37
CA LYS A 396 7.11 -10.00 -26.39
C LYS A 396 7.72 -8.82 -27.14
N VAL A 397 8.35 -7.89 -26.43
CA VAL A 397 9.01 -6.73 -27.04
C VAL A 397 10.18 -7.17 -27.93
N ARG A 398 11.00 -8.11 -27.48
CA ARG A 398 12.08 -8.68 -28.30
C ARG A 398 11.53 -9.30 -29.58
N THR A 399 10.48 -10.11 -29.51
CA THR A 399 9.84 -10.74 -30.68
C THR A 399 9.31 -9.68 -31.65
N ALA A 400 8.66 -8.63 -31.16
CA ALA A 400 8.16 -7.54 -31.97
C ALA A 400 9.29 -6.79 -32.70
N VAL A 401 10.39 -6.50 -32.01
CA VAL A 401 11.58 -5.88 -32.61
C VAL A 401 12.21 -6.77 -33.67
N ILE A 402 12.37 -8.07 -33.39
CA ILE A 402 12.91 -9.03 -34.36
C ILE A 402 12.04 -9.09 -35.62
N ASN A 403 10.72 -9.16 -35.47
CA ASN A 403 9.80 -9.18 -36.59
C ASN A 403 9.85 -7.89 -37.43
N SER A 404 9.87 -6.73 -36.77
CA SER A 404 10.03 -5.42 -37.43
C SER A 404 11.35 -5.31 -38.22
N LEU A 405 12.45 -5.87 -37.65
CA LEU A 405 13.74 -5.90 -38.35
C LEU A 405 13.72 -6.87 -39.57
N LYS A 406 13.07 -8.03 -39.44
CA LYS A 406 12.87 -8.96 -40.56
C LYS A 406 12.11 -8.31 -41.73
N ASP A 407 11.05 -7.55 -41.41
CA ASP A 407 10.22 -6.87 -42.39
C ASP A 407 10.95 -5.69 -43.05
N ALA A 408 11.76 -4.96 -42.31
CA ALA A 408 12.48 -3.79 -42.80
C ALA A 408 13.77 -4.15 -43.59
N PHE A 409 14.40 -5.29 -43.29
CA PHE A 409 15.69 -5.68 -43.86
C PHE A 409 15.72 -7.16 -44.28
N PRO A 410 15.10 -7.53 -45.41
CA PRO A 410 15.07 -8.93 -45.87
C PRO A 410 16.45 -9.52 -46.16
N LEU A 411 17.49 -8.68 -46.34
CA LEU A 411 18.85 -9.08 -46.67
C LEU A 411 19.75 -9.41 -45.43
N ILE A 412 19.24 -9.25 -44.20
CA ILE A 412 20.01 -9.56 -42.98
C ILE A 412 19.68 -10.98 -42.50
N LYS A 413 19.79 -11.97 -43.37
CA LYS A 413 19.52 -13.36 -43.02
C LYS A 413 20.45 -13.88 -41.91
N ASP A 414 21.72 -13.50 -41.96
CA ASP A 414 22.73 -13.94 -40.98
C ASP A 414 22.55 -13.31 -39.58
N MET A 415 22.08 -12.06 -39.48
CA MET A 415 21.71 -11.46 -38.20
C MET A 415 20.45 -12.11 -37.62
N VAL A 416 19.52 -12.57 -38.46
CA VAL A 416 18.32 -13.27 -38.02
C VAL A 416 18.65 -14.66 -37.46
N GLU A 417 19.67 -15.35 -37.95
CA GLU A 417 20.14 -16.63 -37.41
C GLU A 417 20.77 -16.44 -36.02
N ILE A 418 21.55 -15.41 -35.82
CA ILE A 418 22.10 -15.06 -34.50
C ILE A 418 20.99 -14.67 -33.50
N LEU A 419 20.01 -13.88 -33.94
CA LEU A 419 18.85 -13.52 -33.15
C LEU A 419 17.93 -14.71 -32.84
N ASN A 420 17.83 -15.69 -33.72
CA ASN A 420 17.12 -16.94 -33.48
C ASN A 420 17.82 -17.81 -32.42
N TYR A 421 19.16 -17.83 -32.43
CA TYR A 421 19.93 -18.49 -31.38
C TYR A 421 19.65 -17.88 -30.00
N ILE A 422 19.62 -16.55 -29.92
CA ILE A 422 19.23 -15.81 -28.71
C ILE A 422 17.75 -16.08 -28.35
N TYR A 423 16.88 -16.30 -29.32
CA TYR A 423 15.48 -16.64 -29.17
C TYR A 423 15.27 -18.04 -28.57
N GLU A 424 16.07 -19.03 -28.97
CA GLU A 424 16.03 -20.38 -28.39
C GLU A 424 16.41 -20.35 -26.92
N ASP A 425 17.40 -19.54 -26.53
CA ASP A 425 17.76 -19.31 -25.15
C ASP A 425 16.62 -18.64 -24.36
N THR A 426 15.92 -17.69 -24.99
CA THR A 426 14.73 -17.04 -24.41
C THR A 426 13.53 -18.00 -24.30
N THR A 427 13.43 -18.99 -25.22
CA THR A 427 12.38 -20.01 -25.16
C THR A 427 12.63 -20.99 -24.00
N GLN A 428 13.88 -21.30 -23.69
CA GLN A 428 14.25 -22.05 -22.49
C GLN A 428 13.93 -21.26 -21.23
N THR A 429 14.23 -19.97 -21.21
CA THR A 429 13.87 -19.06 -20.11
C THR A 429 12.36 -18.99 -19.92
N ASN A 430 11.58 -18.90 -21.00
CA ASN A 430 10.11 -18.92 -20.92
C ASN A 430 9.56 -20.28 -20.40
N LYS A 431 10.16 -21.41 -20.77
CA LYS A 431 9.81 -22.71 -20.20
C LYS A 431 10.10 -22.75 -18.69
N LEU A 432 11.23 -22.21 -18.26
CA LEU A 432 11.59 -22.07 -16.84
C LEU A 432 10.58 -21.20 -16.08
N ILE A 433 10.18 -20.09 -16.67
CA ILE A 433 9.16 -19.18 -16.11
C ILE A 433 7.81 -19.92 -15.97
N VAL A 434 7.38 -20.68 -16.98
CA VAL A 434 6.15 -21.47 -16.91
C VAL A 434 6.23 -22.56 -15.81
N GLU A 435 7.39 -23.22 -15.68
CA GLU A 435 7.60 -24.18 -14.60
C GLU A 435 7.61 -23.52 -13.21
N MET A 436 8.24 -22.38 -13.09
CA MET A 436 8.24 -21.59 -11.86
C MET A 436 6.82 -21.13 -11.50
N THR A 437 6.04 -20.67 -12.48
CA THR A 437 4.63 -20.28 -12.26
C THR A 437 3.80 -21.45 -11.73
N LYS A 438 3.95 -22.64 -12.34
CA LYS A 438 3.25 -23.86 -11.88
C LYS A 438 3.68 -24.26 -10.46
N LYS A 439 4.97 -24.18 -10.13
CA LYS A 439 5.47 -24.46 -8.79
C LYS A 439 4.91 -23.46 -7.77
N PHE A 440 4.77 -22.24 -8.18
CA PHE A 440 4.26 -21.15 -7.37
C PHE A 440 2.74 -21.26 -7.13
N GLU A 441 1.97 -21.59 -8.14
CA GLU A 441 0.54 -21.92 -8.03
C GLU A 441 0.33 -23.09 -7.07
N LYS A 442 1.18 -24.13 -7.18
CA LYS A 442 1.17 -25.25 -6.24
C LYS A 442 1.49 -24.81 -4.80
N PHE A 443 2.52 -24.00 -4.62
CA PHE A 443 2.89 -23.46 -3.30
C PHE A 443 1.78 -22.58 -2.70
N SER A 444 1.15 -21.74 -3.51
CA SER A 444 -0.01 -20.94 -3.11
C SER A 444 -1.19 -21.82 -2.66
N ASN A 445 -1.47 -22.88 -3.42
CA ASN A 445 -2.51 -23.85 -3.05
C ASN A 445 -2.15 -24.66 -1.81
N ASP A 446 -0.86 -25.02 -1.63
CA ASP A 446 -0.37 -25.71 -0.43
C ASP A 446 -0.46 -24.81 0.81
N ILE A 447 -0.21 -23.50 0.69
CA ILE A 447 -0.46 -22.53 1.79
C ILE A 447 -1.96 -22.50 2.13
N VAL A 448 -2.83 -22.38 1.13
CA VAL A 448 -4.29 -22.33 1.33
C VAL A 448 -4.80 -23.61 1.98
N SER A 449 -4.19 -24.76 1.69
CA SER A 449 -4.62 -26.08 2.25
C SER A 449 -4.05 -26.41 3.63
N ASN A 450 -2.99 -25.72 4.07
CA ASN A 450 -2.27 -26.00 5.34
C ASN A 450 -2.50 -24.92 6.42
N VAL A 451 -3.31 -23.92 6.17
CA VAL A 451 -3.75 -22.89 7.12
C VAL A 451 -5.21 -23.04 7.44
#